data_6b52cbd95c2d2d5f70c22e93f53e61a7
#
_entry.id   6b52cbd95c2d2d5f70c22e93f53e61a7
#
_cell.length_a   1.000
_cell.length_b   1.000
_cell.length_c   1.000
_cell.angle_alpha   90.00
_cell.angle_beta   90.00
_cell.angle_gamma   90.00
#
_symmetry.space_group_name_H-M   'P 1'
#
loop_
_entity.id
_entity.type
_entity.pdbx_description
1 polymer ?
#
loop_
_entity_poly.entity_id
_entity_poly.type
_entity_poly.pdbx_seq_one_letter_code
_entity_poly.pdbx_strand_id
1 'polypeptide(L)'
;TTRRLTAFERQRVLRRISASMAERKEEFARTLAQEAGKPIKGARTEVERAIFTFNVAAEESTRSYGEVLPLDWQEFTAGRWGIVRRFPLGPVAGITPFNFPITLVAHKVAPAIAAGCPMVLKPAPQTPLCSLLLAECVQQAGWPDGGLNVIPLSNEDAGLLVSDDRIKLISFTGSVPVGWDIKRRAGKKKVVLELGGNAAVIVHSDADLSYAVDRCVTGGFAYAG
;
A
#
# COMPACT_ATOMS: atom_id res chain seq x y z
N THR A 1 8.62 1.49 18.87
CA THR A 1 9.12 2.83 18.48
C THR A 1 8.17 3.55 17.54
N THR A 2 7.77 2.98 16.39
CA THR A 2 6.88 3.64 15.40
C THR A 2 5.54 4.09 16.01
N ARG A 3 4.97 3.30 16.93
CA ARG A 3 3.71 3.59 17.64
C ARG A 3 3.75 4.89 18.46
N ARG A 4 4.94 5.35 18.88
CA ARG A 4 5.11 6.54 19.71
C ARG A 4 5.27 7.83 18.93
N LEU A 5 5.49 7.74 17.60
CA LEU A 5 5.62 8.90 16.75
C LEU A 5 4.30 9.67 16.67
N THR A 6 4.39 10.96 16.82
CA THR A 6 3.26 11.88 16.64
C THR A 6 2.78 11.91 15.20
N ALA A 7 1.56 12.38 14.95
CA ALA A 7 1.05 12.59 13.59
C ALA A 7 1.97 13.53 12.78
N PHE A 8 2.48 14.58 13.41
CA PHE A 8 3.43 15.53 12.80
C PHE A 8 4.74 14.84 12.35
N GLU A 9 5.32 13.99 13.20
CA GLU A 9 6.56 13.26 12.86
C GLU A 9 6.33 12.30 11.70
N ARG A 10 5.21 11.56 11.69
CA ARG A 10 4.84 10.67 10.58
C ARG A 10 4.62 11.45 9.27
N GLN A 11 3.92 12.59 9.33
CA GLN A 11 3.74 13.45 8.16
C GLN A 11 5.09 13.92 7.61
N ARG A 12 5.99 14.39 8.48
CA ARG A 12 7.33 14.83 8.09
C ARG A 12 8.13 13.72 7.40
N VAL A 13 8.09 12.49 7.93
CA VAL A 13 8.74 11.33 7.31
C VAL A 13 8.16 11.06 5.93
N LEU A 14 6.82 11.01 5.80
CA LEU A 14 6.15 10.75 4.52
C LEU A 14 6.48 11.80 3.45
N ARG A 15 6.53 13.09 3.83
CA ARG A 15 6.94 14.17 2.92
C ARG A 15 8.40 14.04 2.47
N ARG A 16 9.32 13.63 3.36
CA ARG A 16 10.72 13.38 3.01
C ARG A 16 10.86 12.19 2.07
N ILE A 17 10.10 11.11 2.28
CA ILE A 17 10.08 9.96 1.36
C ILE A 17 9.63 10.41 -0.02
N SER A 18 8.52 11.15 -0.11
CA SER A 18 8.00 11.67 -1.38
C SER A 18 9.02 12.55 -2.11
N ALA A 19 9.70 13.46 -1.38
CA ALA A 19 10.74 14.32 -1.94
C ALA A 19 11.95 13.51 -2.45
N SER A 20 12.45 12.57 -1.64
CA SER A 20 13.56 11.69 -2.04
C SER A 20 13.23 10.84 -3.28
N MET A 21 12.01 10.30 -3.37
CA MET A 21 11.55 9.60 -4.56
C MET A 21 11.46 10.52 -5.79
N ALA A 22 11.06 11.79 -5.61
CA ALA A 22 10.98 12.75 -6.69
C ALA A 22 12.37 13.12 -7.21
N GLU A 23 13.35 13.31 -6.35
CA GLU A 23 14.76 13.54 -6.70
C GLU A 23 15.37 12.34 -7.45
N ARG A 24 15.02 11.12 -7.06
CA ARG A 24 15.49 9.86 -7.65
C ARG A 24 14.54 9.29 -8.71
N LYS A 25 13.60 10.09 -9.26
CA LYS A 25 12.53 9.63 -10.16
C LYS A 25 13.05 8.83 -11.35
N GLU A 26 14.11 9.28 -12.01
CA GLU A 26 14.68 8.58 -13.19
C GLU A 26 15.38 7.28 -12.81
N GLU A 27 15.99 7.20 -11.62
CA GLU A 27 16.58 5.96 -11.10
C GLU A 27 15.48 4.90 -10.88
N PHE A 28 14.41 5.27 -10.17
CA PHE A 28 13.24 4.40 -10.00
C PHE A 28 12.64 3.97 -11.34
N ALA A 29 12.46 4.91 -12.28
CA ALA A 29 11.84 4.61 -13.56
C ALA A 29 12.69 3.65 -14.40
N ARG A 30 14.01 3.81 -14.42
CA ARG A 30 14.93 2.90 -15.12
C ARG A 30 14.96 1.52 -14.46
N THR A 31 15.07 1.46 -13.13
CA THR A 31 15.03 0.20 -12.39
C THR A 31 13.73 -0.54 -12.65
N LEU A 32 12.60 0.17 -12.62
CA LEU A 32 11.28 -0.38 -12.90
C LEU A 32 11.17 -0.92 -14.33
N ALA A 33 11.69 -0.18 -15.33
CA ALA A 33 11.71 -0.62 -16.71
C ALA A 33 12.54 -1.90 -16.89
N GLN A 34 13.67 -2.00 -16.22
CA GLN A 34 14.58 -3.14 -16.30
C GLN A 34 14.01 -4.39 -15.60
N GLU A 35 13.48 -4.25 -14.36
CA GLU A 35 13.00 -5.41 -13.61
C GLU A 35 11.63 -5.92 -14.09
N ALA A 36 10.75 -5.02 -14.57
CA ALA A 36 9.39 -5.38 -14.98
C ALA A 36 9.19 -5.46 -16.50
N GLY A 37 10.22 -5.17 -17.31
CA GLY A 37 10.09 -5.12 -18.76
C GLY A 37 9.11 -4.04 -19.27
N LYS A 38 8.87 -3.00 -18.46
CA LYS A 38 7.87 -1.96 -18.71
C LYS A 38 8.45 -0.84 -19.58
N PRO A 39 7.69 -0.30 -20.55
CA PRO A 39 8.13 0.89 -21.30
C PRO A 39 8.46 2.04 -20.35
N ILE A 40 9.58 2.73 -20.60
CA ILE A 40 10.08 3.81 -19.71
C ILE A 40 9.05 4.91 -19.47
N LYS A 41 8.20 5.23 -20.45
CA LYS A 41 7.10 6.19 -20.31
C LYS A 41 6.12 5.72 -19.24
N GLY A 42 5.72 4.46 -19.27
CA GLY A 42 4.84 3.85 -18.28
C GLY A 42 5.50 3.75 -16.91
N ALA A 43 6.80 3.45 -16.86
CA ALA A 43 7.56 3.41 -15.63
C ALA A 43 7.61 4.78 -14.94
N ARG A 44 7.87 5.86 -15.69
CA ARG A 44 7.84 7.24 -15.15
C ARG A 44 6.48 7.61 -14.55
N THR A 45 5.40 7.27 -15.26
CA THR A 45 4.03 7.50 -14.77
C THR A 45 3.74 6.71 -13.48
N GLU A 46 4.25 5.48 -13.40
CA GLU A 46 4.07 4.66 -12.19
C GLU A 46 4.81 5.25 -10.99
N VAL A 47 6.03 5.74 -11.18
CA VAL A 47 6.79 6.42 -10.11
C VAL A 47 6.08 7.69 -9.65
N GLU A 48 5.54 8.49 -10.57
CA GLU A 48 4.73 9.68 -10.22
C GLU A 48 3.52 9.33 -9.34
N ARG A 49 2.82 8.25 -9.67
CA ARG A 49 1.69 7.76 -8.85
C ARG A 49 2.14 7.32 -7.46
N ALA A 50 3.30 6.67 -7.35
CA ALA A 50 3.84 6.28 -6.05
C ALA A 50 4.21 7.52 -5.21
N ILE A 51 4.88 8.52 -5.78
CA ILE A 51 5.18 9.80 -5.14
C ILE A 51 3.90 10.48 -4.64
N PHE A 52 2.88 10.55 -5.50
CA PHE A 52 1.57 11.09 -5.13
C PHE A 52 0.92 10.34 -3.96
N THR A 53 1.02 9.00 -3.93
CA THR A 53 0.50 8.18 -2.83
C THR A 53 1.14 8.55 -1.48
N PHE A 54 2.46 8.79 -1.45
CA PHE A 54 3.15 9.25 -0.23
C PHE A 54 2.71 10.66 0.19
N ASN A 55 2.45 11.56 -0.76
CA ASN A 55 1.92 12.90 -0.46
C ASN A 55 0.53 12.82 0.16
N VAL A 56 -0.38 12.03 -0.42
CA VAL A 56 -1.72 11.81 0.15
C VAL A 56 -1.62 11.21 1.55
N ALA A 57 -0.76 10.21 1.75
CA ALA A 57 -0.56 9.60 3.06
C ALA A 57 0.00 10.59 4.10
N ALA A 58 0.83 11.54 3.68
CA ALA A 58 1.32 12.61 4.54
C ALA A 58 0.18 13.52 5.01
N GLU A 59 -0.74 13.90 4.13
CA GLU A 59 -1.92 14.68 4.50
C GLU A 59 -2.85 13.88 5.43
N GLU A 60 -3.12 12.63 5.10
CA GLU A 60 -4.01 11.77 5.88
C GLU A 60 -3.45 11.40 7.26
N SER A 61 -2.13 11.39 7.45
CA SER A 61 -1.51 11.06 8.73
C SER A 61 -1.93 12.00 9.87
N THR A 62 -2.32 13.24 9.54
CA THR A 62 -2.79 14.26 10.51
C THR A 62 -4.32 14.30 10.63
N ARG A 63 -5.06 13.57 9.79
CA ARG A 63 -6.53 13.52 9.77
C ARG A 63 -7.11 12.28 10.47
N SER A 64 -6.30 11.53 11.21
CA SER A 64 -6.77 10.37 11.98
C SER A 64 -7.48 10.83 13.25
N TYR A 65 -8.69 11.38 13.07
CA TYR A 65 -9.52 11.88 14.15
C TYR A 65 -10.15 10.74 14.97
N GLY A 66 -10.48 11.05 16.19
CA GLY A 66 -11.40 10.24 17.00
C GLY A 66 -12.82 10.77 16.91
N GLU A 67 -13.66 10.32 17.80
CA GLU A 67 -15.07 10.73 17.91
C GLU A 67 -15.38 11.05 19.36
N VAL A 68 -16.27 12.01 19.58
CA VAL A 68 -16.87 12.30 20.87
C VAL A 68 -18.36 11.96 20.76
N LEU A 69 -18.82 11.05 21.60
CA LEU A 69 -20.18 10.54 21.56
C LEU A 69 -20.92 10.97 22.82
N PRO A 70 -22.13 11.58 22.73
CA PRO A 70 -22.99 11.75 23.87
C PRO A 70 -23.50 10.36 24.32
N LEU A 71 -23.45 10.09 25.63
CA LEU A 71 -23.94 8.83 26.21
C LEU A 71 -25.07 9.06 27.20
N ASP A 72 -25.66 10.25 27.19
CA ASP A 72 -26.73 10.72 28.07
C ASP A 72 -28.15 10.37 27.55
N TRP A 73 -28.31 9.17 27.02
CA TRP A 73 -29.55 8.70 26.40
C TRP A 73 -30.61 8.23 27.40
N GLN A 74 -30.23 8.11 28.67
CA GLN A 74 -31.12 7.73 29.77
C GLN A 74 -30.76 8.56 31.02
N GLU A 75 -31.72 8.72 31.95
CA GLU A 75 -31.55 9.54 33.15
C GLU A 75 -30.30 9.15 33.96
N PHE A 76 -30.04 7.86 34.15
CA PHE A 76 -28.87 7.39 34.89
C PHE A 76 -27.53 7.54 34.17
N THR A 77 -27.55 7.89 32.88
CA THR A 77 -26.35 8.20 32.09
C THR A 77 -26.16 9.69 31.81
N ALA A 78 -27.00 10.54 32.38
CA ALA A 78 -26.91 11.99 32.20
C ALA A 78 -25.50 12.53 32.47
N GLY A 79 -24.98 13.38 31.58
CA GLY A 79 -23.67 13.98 31.67
C GLY A 79 -22.49 13.07 31.27
N ARG A 80 -22.72 11.87 30.81
CA ARG A 80 -21.66 10.96 30.32
C ARG A 80 -21.29 11.22 28.89
N TRP A 81 -19.98 11.11 28.61
CA TRP A 81 -19.40 11.25 27.28
C TRP A 81 -18.52 10.05 26.95
N GLY A 82 -18.54 9.59 25.71
CA GLY A 82 -17.62 8.60 25.17
C GLY A 82 -16.58 9.26 24.27
N ILE A 83 -15.33 8.87 24.41
CA ILE A 83 -14.24 9.34 23.55
C ILE A 83 -13.65 8.14 22.82
N VAL A 84 -13.73 8.16 21.50
CA VAL A 84 -13.10 7.14 20.62
C VAL A 84 -11.75 7.68 20.14
N ARG A 85 -10.70 6.89 20.33
CA ARG A 85 -9.35 7.20 19.83
C ARG A 85 -8.84 6.05 18.97
N ARG A 86 -8.08 6.39 17.92
CA ARG A 86 -7.43 5.41 17.04
C ARG A 86 -5.97 5.22 17.46
N PHE A 87 -5.52 3.97 17.47
CA PHE A 87 -4.15 3.60 17.83
C PHE A 87 -3.55 2.70 16.75
N PRO A 88 -2.22 2.76 16.52
CA PRO A 88 -1.54 1.82 15.64
C PRO A 88 -1.84 0.37 16.03
N LEU A 89 -2.24 -0.44 15.05
CA LEU A 89 -2.65 -1.83 15.27
C LEU A 89 -1.48 -2.73 15.69
N GLY A 90 -0.29 -2.46 15.17
CA GLY A 90 0.91 -3.27 15.36
C GLY A 90 1.56 -3.66 14.03
N PRO A 91 2.43 -4.68 14.01
CA PRO A 91 3.14 -5.11 12.80
C PRO A 91 2.21 -5.55 11.67
N VAL A 92 2.50 -5.10 10.46
CA VAL A 92 1.75 -5.39 9.23
C VAL A 92 2.65 -6.22 8.29
N ALA A 93 2.10 -7.27 7.68
CA ALA A 93 2.72 -7.93 6.54
C ALA A 93 2.14 -7.37 5.25
N GLY A 94 2.99 -6.86 4.37
CA GLY A 94 2.65 -6.42 3.02
C GLY A 94 3.14 -7.43 2.00
N ILE A 95 2.27 -7.89 1.09
CA ILE A 95 2.63 -8.81 0.00
C ILE A 95 2.12 -8.20 -1.30
N THR A 96 3.02 -8.00 -2.28
CA THR A 96 2.70 -7.30 -3.53
C THR A 96 2.99 -8.14 -4.76
N PRO A 97 2.24 -7.94 -5.86
CA PRO A 97 2.47 -8.56 -7.15
C PRO A 97 3.51 -7.77 -7.98
N PHE A 98 3.80 -8.29 -9.18
CA PHE A 98 4.85 -7.78 -10.06
C PHE A 98 4.40 -6.72 -11.06
N ASN A 99 3.09 -6.57 -11.32
CA ASN A 99 2.56 -5.76 -12.43
C ASN A 99 2.69 -4.24 -12.23
N PHE A 100 2.65 -3.76 -10.99
CA PHE A 100 2.91 -2.37 -10.59
C PHE A 100 3.83 -2.33 -9.37
N PRO A 101 5.13 -2.66 -9.55
CA PRO A 101 6.05 -2.95 -8.45
C PRO A 101 6.19 -1.84 -7.43
N ILE A 102 6.23 -0.57 -7.86
CA ILE A 102 6.40 0.55 -6.92
C ILE A 102 5.06 1.13 -6.45
N THR A 103 4.04 1.22 -7.31
CA THR A 103 2.73 1.76 -6.91
C THR A 103 2.04 0.88 -5.86
N LEU A 104 2.01 -0.44 -6.07
CA LEU A 104 1.34 -1.35 -5.12
C LEU A 104 2.10 -1.50 -3.80
N VAL A 105 3.41 -1.31 -3.82
CA VAL A 105 4.22 -1.17 -2.61
C VAL A 105 3.90 0.13 -1.89
N ALA A 106 3.84 1.26 -2.60
CA ALA A 106 3.48 2.55 -2.02
C ALA A 106 2.10 2.51 -1.34
N HIS A 107 1.12 1.85 -1.95
CA HIS A 107 -0.24 1.67 -1.39
C HIS A 107 -0.27 0.87 -0.08
N LYS A 108 0.81 0.19 0.28
CA LYS A 108 0.94 -0.53 1.56
C LYS A 108 1.85 0.20 2.54
N VAL A 109 3.02 0.63 2.09
CA VAL A 109 4.03 1.27 2.94
C VAL A 109 3.57 2.64 3.43
N ALA A 110 3.02 3.47 2.53
CA ALA A 110 2.63 4.83 2.88
C ALA A 110 1.51 4.86 3.95
N PRO A 111 0.39 4.12 3.82
CA PRO A 111 -0.62 4.11 4.87
C PRO A 111 -0.15 3.42 6.17
N ALA A 112 0.76 2.44 6.11
CA ALA A 112 1.34 1.85 7.32
C ALA A 112 2.14 2.87 8.12
N ILE A 113 2.98 3.67 7.45
CA ILE A 113 3.72 4.78 8.07
C ILE A 113 2.75 5.84 8.62
N ALA A 114 1.74 6.24 7.84
CA ALA A 114 0.72 7.20 8.27
C ALA A 114 -0.01 6.74 9.54
N ALA A 115 -0.31 5.44 9.65
CA ALA A 115 -0.93 4.83 10.81
C ALA A 115 0.03 4.53 11.97
N GLY A 116 1.35 4.72 11.80
CA GLY A 116 2.35 4.41 12.82
C GLY A 116 2.63 2.91 13.01
N CYS A 117 2.29 2.08 12.02
CA CYS A 117 2.48 0.63 12.05
C CYS A 117 3.82 0.24 11.40
N PRO A 118 4.64 -0.59 12.04
CA PRO A 118 5.80 -1.18 11.36
C PRO A 118 5.35 -2.23 10.34
N MET A 119 6.15 -2.43 9.29
CA MET A 119 5.81 -3.35 8.20
C MET A 119 6.96 -4.28 7.85
N VAL A 120 6.62 -5.53 7.58
CA VAL A 120 7.43 -6.47 6.82
C VAL A 120 6.82 -6.57 5.42
N LEU A 121 7.55 -6.15 4.41
CA LEU A 121 7.13 -6.15 3.02
C LEU A 121 7.81 -7.27 2.24
N LYS A 122 7.01 -8.12 1.63
CA LYS A 122 7.46 -9.12 0.66
C LYS A 122 7.08 -8.66 -0.75
N PRO A 123 8.00 -8.09 -1.53
CA PRO A 123 7.77 -7.77 -2.93
C PRO A 123 7.65 -9.05 -3.78
N ALA A 124 7.16 -8.92 -5.01
CA ALA A 124 7.21 -10.03 -5.95
C ALA A 124 8.68 -10.44 -6.22
N PRO A 125 9.00 -11.74 -6.30
CA PRO A 125 10.37 -12.19 -6.55
C PRO A 125 10.97 -11.66 -7.85
N GLN A 126 10.13 -11.39 -8.85
CA GLN A 126 10.55 -10.89 -10.16
C GLN A 126 10.90 -9.40 -10.16
N THR A 127 10.37 -8.62 -9.21
CA THR A 127 10.47 -7.14 -9.22
C THR A 127 10.74 -6.59 -7.81
N PRO A 128 11.85 -6.96 -7.14
CA PRO A 128 12.13 -6.53 -5.78
C PRO A 128 12.90 -5.20 -5.71
N LEU A 129 13.59 -4.78 -6.79
CA LEU A 129 14.59 -3.72 -6.74
C LEU A 129 13.98 -2.34 -6.41
N CYS A 130 12.85 -1.99 -7.01
CA CYS A 130 12.15 -0.74 -6.68
C CYS A 130 11.72 -0.68 -5.21
N SER A 131 11.37 -1.83 -4.61
CA SER A 131 11.03 -1.90 -3.19
C SER A 131 12.24 -1.67 -2.29
N LEU A 132 13.43 -2.15 -2.70
CA LEU A 132 14.69 -1.92 -1.99
C LEU A 132 15.12 -0.45 -2.08
N LEU A 133 15.03 0.17 -3.27
CA LEU A 133 15.24 1.62 -3.44
C LEU A 133 14.30 2.45 -2.55
N LEU A 134 13.04 2.04 -2.44
CA LEU A 134 12.10 2.70 -1.54
C LEU A 134 12.52 2.55 -0.08
N ALA A 135 13.02 1.38 0.34
CA ALA A 135 13.50 1.17 1.71
C ALA A 135 14.64 2.13 2.06
N GLU A 136 15.56 2.41 1.12
CA GLU A 136 16.58 3.44 1.30
C GLU A 136 15.98 4.83 1.53
N CYS A 137 14.99 5.23 0.71
CA CYS A 137 14.30 6.51 0.90
C CYS A 137 13.60 6.58 2.28
N VAL A 138 12.99 5.48 2.72
CA VAL A 138 12.32 5.40 4.03
C VAL A 138 13.32 5.53 5.17
N GLN A 139 14.48 4.87 5.08
CA GLN A 139 15.56 4.96 6.07
C GLN A 139 16.12 6.39 6.14
N GLN A 140 16.45 6.99 4.99
CA GLN A 140 16.97 8.35 4.90
C GLN A 140 15.98 9.41 5.40
N ALA A 141 14.68 9.15 5.26
CA ALA A 141 13.62 10.02 5.78
C ALA A 141 13.53 10.03 7.31
N GLY A 142 14.21 9.10 7.99
CA GLY A 142 14.23 8.99 9.45
C GLY A 142 13.06 8.18 10.03
N TRP A 143 12.50 7.25 9.26
CA TRP A 143 11.62 6.23 9.82
C TRP A 143 12.43 5.33 10.76
N PRO A 144 11.92 4.98 11.95
CA PRO A 144 12.69 4.20 12.93
C PRO A 144 13.19 2.86 12.36
N ASP A 145 14.41 2.49 12.74
CA ASP A 145 15.01 1.20 12.37
C ASP A 145 14.09 0.03 12.74
N GLY A 146 13.98 -0.94 11.82
CA GLY A 146 13.03 -2.03 11.91
C GLY A 146 11.57 -1.65 11.66
N GLY A 147 11.28 -0.37 11.38
CA GLY A 147 9.92 0.09 11.07
C GLY A 147 9.45 -0.30 9.68
N LEU A 148 10.37 -0.47 8.72
CA LEU A 148 10.12 -1.10 7.43
C LEU A 148 11.23 -2.12 7.16
N ASN A 149 10.85 -3.36 6.85
CA ASN A 149 11.76 -4.43 6.46
C ASN A 149 11.30 -4.98 5.12
N VAL A 150 12.07 -4.76 4.07
CA VAL A 150 11.81 -5.32 2.75
C VAL A 150 12.57 -6.64 2.62
N ILE A 151 11.83 -7.73 2.47
CA ILE A 151 12.40 -9.08 2.44
C ILE A 151 11.98 -9.77 1.14
N PRO A 152 12.86 -9.84 0.14
CA PRO A 152 12.63 -10.66 -1.04
C PRO A 152 12.61 -12.14 -0.64
N LEU A 153 11.42 -12.71 -0.62
CA LEU A 153 11.18 -14.12 -0.29
C LEU A 153 10.55 -14.84 -1.48
N SER A 154 10.72 -16.16 -1.50
CA SER A 154 9.94 -17.03 -2.37
C SER A 154 8.44 -16.94 -2.04
N ASN A 155 7.59 -17.40 -2.94
CA ASN A 155 6.15 -17.46 -2.64
C ASN A 155 5.84 -18.54 -1.60
N GLU A 156 6.66 -19.57 -1.53
CA GLU A 156 6.57 -20.65 -0.55
C GLU A 156 6.84 -20.15 0.87
N ASP A 157 7.94 -19.43 1.06
CA ASP A 157 8.33 -18.87 2.35
C ASP A 157 7.41 -17.75 2.85
N ALA A 158 6.67 -17.11 1.94
CA ALA A 158 5.69 -16.08 2.30
C ALA A 158 4.60 -16.58 3.26
N GLY A 159 4.40 -17.90 3.34
CA GLY A 159 3.51 -18.54 4.29
C GLY A 159 3.86 -18.23 5.76
N LEU A 160 5.14 -18.01 6.06
CA LEU A 160 5.62 -17.63 7.39
C LEU A 160 5.03 -16.29 7.85
N LEU A 161 4.92 -15.29 6.95
CA LEU A 161 4.31 -14.00 7.26
C LEU A 161 2.81 -14.12 7.59
N VAL A 162 2.14 -15.09 6.95
CA VAL A 162 0.71 -15.33 7.16
C VAL A 162 0.45 -15.96 8.52
N SER A 163 1.27 -16.89 8.95
CA SER A 163 1.09 -17.66 10.20
C SER A 163 1.66 -16.98 11.45
N ASP A 164 2.66 -16.10 11.34
CA ASP A 164 3.35 -15.49 12.49
C ASP A 164 2.40 -14.65 13.35
N ASP A 165 2.27 -14.97 14.62
CA ASP A 165 1.36 -14.31 15.58
C ASP A 165 1.73 -12.87 15.92
N ARG A 166 2.94 -12.44 15.64
CA ARG A 166 3.38 -11.05 15.80
C ARG A 166 2.71 -10.12 14.79
N ILE A 167 2.39 -10.63 13.59
CA ILE A 167 1.65 -9.89 12.56
C ILE A 167 0.20 -9.70 12.99
N LYS A 168 -0.30 -8.47 12.87
CA LYS A 168 -1.66 -8.09 13.26
C LYS A 168 -2.58 -7.83 12.07
N LEU A 169 -2.00 -7.49 10.92
CA LEU A 169 -2.70 -7.26 9.67
C LEU A 169 -1.87 -7.79 8.51
N ILE A 170 -2.55 -8.41 7.55
CA ILE A 170 -1.97 -8.82 6.26
C ILE A 170 -2.62 -7.96 5.18
N SER A 171 -1.80 -7.25 4.41
CA SER A 171 -2.22 -6.50 3.22
C SER A 171 -1.67 -7.20 1.99
N PHE A 172 -2.55 -7.84 1.24
CA PHE A 172 -2.21 -8.63 0.05
C PHE A 172 -2.83 -8.01 -1.21
N THR A 173 -2.04 -7.94 -2.27
CA THR A 173 -2.51 -7.69 -3.63
C THR A 173 -1.99 -8.80 -4.53
N GLY A 174 -2.87 -9.45 -5.28
CA GLY A 174 -2.51 -10.55 -6.18
C GLY A 174 -3.69 -11.38 -6.64
N SER A 175 -3.45 -12.66 -6.95
CA SER A 175 -4.50 -13.54 -7.50
C SER A 175 -5.56 -13.91 -6.48
N VAL A 176 -6.78 -14.13 -6.97
CA VAL A 176 -7.95 -14.53 -6.17
C VAL A 176 -7.70 -15.79 -5.35
N PRO A 177 -7.18 -16.91 -5.92
CA PRO A 177 -6.94 -18.12 -5.15
C PRO A 177 -5.98 -17.92 -3.98
N VAL A 178 -4.87 -17.20 -4.20
CA VAL A 178 -3.88 -16.93 -3.16
C VAL A 178 -4.45 -16.02 -2.08
N GLY A 179 -5.20 -14.98 -2.44
CA GLY A 179 -5.83 -14.09 -1.47
C GLY A 179 -6.78 -14.81 -0.53
N TRP A 180 -7.61 -15.70 -1.05
CA TRP A 180 -8.52 -16.49 -0.24
C TRP A 180 -7.81 -17.56 0.60
N ASP A 181 -6.69 -18.13 0.11
CA ASP A 181 -5.85 -19.01 0.92
C ASP A 181 -5.24 -18.25 2.11
N ILE A 182 -4.67 -17.07 1.86
CA ILE A 182 -4.18 -16.20 2.93
C ILE A 182 -5.29 -15.89 3.94
N LYS A 183 -6.47 -15.51 3.49
CA LYS A 183 -7.61 -15.21 4.36
C LYS A 183 -7.99 -16.39 5.25
N ARG A 184 -8.01 -17.59 4.70
CA ARG A 184 -8.32 -18.82 5.44
C ARG A 184 -7.28 -19.13 6.52
N ARG A 185 -5.98 -18.91 6.21
CA ARG A 185 -4.84 -19.20 7.09
C ARG A 185 -4.52 -18.11 8.10
N ALA A 186 -5.03 -16.91 7.91
CA ALA A 186 -4.70 -15.74 8.73
C ALA A 186 -5.22 -15.81 10.18
N GLY A 187 -6.13 -16.72 10.49
CA GLY A 187 -6.69 -16.86 11.84
C GLY A 187 -7.43 -15.58 12.27
N LYS A 188 -7.02 -15.02 13.42
CA LYS A 188 -7.63 -13.80 13.98
C LYS A 188 -7.07 -12.48 13.41
N LYS A 189 -6.09 -12.54 12.50
CA LYS A 189 -5.48 -11.34 11.93
C LYS A 189 -6.48 -10.59 11.02
N LYS A 190 -6.36 -9.28 10.97
CA LYS A 190 -7.05 -8.50 9.94
C LYS A 190 -6.42 -8.80 8.58
N VAL A 191 -7.26 -8.89 7.55
CA VAL A 191 -6.80 -9.15 6.18
C VAL A 191 -7.44 -8.14 5.24
N VAL A 192 -6.61 -7.43 4.49
CA VAL A 192 -7.00 -6.53 3.41
C VAL A 192 -6.56 -7.16 2.10
N LEU A 193 -7.51 -7.42 1.21
CA LEU A 193 -7.30 -8.12 -0.05
C LEU A 193 -7.64 -7.19 -1.22
N GLU A 194 -6.68 -7.03 -2.13
CA GLU A 194 -6.86 -6.45 -3.45
C GLU A 194 -6.59 -7.56 -4.48
N LEU A 195 -7.63 -8.04 -5.11
CA LEU A 195 -7.58 -9.24 -5.93
C LEU A 195 -7.87 -8.94 -7.40
N GLY A 196 -7.74 -9.95 -8.23
CA GLY A 196 -8.12 -9.88 -9.64
C GLY A 196 -9.63 -9.71 -9.80
N GLY A 197 -10.02 -9.12 -10.91
CA GLY A 197 -11.41 -8.92 -11.30
C GLY A 197 -11.58 -9.06 -12.81
N ASN A 198 -12.81 -8.90 -13.27
CA ASN A 198 -13.17 -8.85 -14.67
C ASN A 198 -14.03 -7.60 -14.91
N ALA A 199 -13.43 -6.60 -15.54
CA ALA A 199 -14.11 -5.37 -15.93
C ALA A 199 -14.66 -5.52 -17.35
N ALA A 200 -15.93 -5.89 -17.47
CA ALA A 200 -16.60 -6.03 -18.76
C ALA A 200 -16.78 -4.68 -19.45
N VAL A 201 -16.60 -4.65 -20.77
CA VAL A 201 -16.90 -3.49 -21.62
C VAL A 201 -18.15 -3.85 -22.46
N ILE A 202 -19.18 -2.99 -22.35
CA ILE A 202 -20.40 -3.11 -23.16
C ILE A 202 -20.34 -2.05 -24.24
N VAL A 203 -20.31 -2.47 -25.50
CA VAL A 203 -20.39 -1.57 -26.67
C VAL A 203 -21.80 -1.67 -27.23
N HIS A 204 -22.61 -0.63 -27.01
CA HIS A 204 -23.99 -0.56 -27.50
C HIS A 204 -24.03 -0.15 -28.98
N SER A 205 -25.16 -0.38 -29.66
CA SER A 205 -25.32 -0.14 -31.09
C SER A 205 -25.20 1.34 -31.53
N ASP A 206 -25.34 2.27 -30.62
CA ASP A 206 -25.20 3.72 -30.84
C ASP A 206 -23.82 4.27 -30.45
N ALA A 207 -22.87 3.40 -30.06
CA ALA A 207 -21.54 3.80 -29.65
C ALA A 207 -20.69 4.27 -30.86
N ASP A 208 -19.81 5.25 -30.62
CA ASP A 208 -18.70 5.55 -31.54
C ASP A 208 -17.72 4.37 -31.53
N LEU A 209 -17.74 3.59 -32.60
CA LEU A 209 -16.92 2.39 -32.73
C LEU A 209 -15.42 2.72 -32.75
N SER A 210 -15.00 3.83 -33.35
CA SER A 210 -13.59 4.22 -33.40
C SER A 210 -13.07 4.51 -31.99
N TYR A 211 -13.80 5.31 -31.23
CA TYR A 211 -13.48 5.58 -29.83
C TYR A 211 -13.50 4.30 -28.97
N ALA A 212 -14.53 3.45 -29.14
CA ALA A 212 -14.67 2.22 -28.39
C ALA A 212 -13.48 1.26 -28.63
N VAL A 213 -13.04 1.11 -29.89
CA VAL A 213 -11.88 0.28 -30.25
C VAL A 213 -10.62 0.79 -29.57
N ASP A 214 -10.33 2.09 -29.67
CA ASP A 214 -9.15 2.69 -29.05
C ASP A 214 -9.13 2.48 -27.53
N ARG A 215 -10.29 2.62 -26.87
CA ARG A 215 -10.44 2.40 -25.43
C ARG A 215 -10.27 0.94 -25.05
N CYS A 216 -10.85 0.02 -25.80
CA CYS A 216 -10.74 -1.42 -25.56
C CYS A 216 -9.31 -1.92 -25.77
N VAL A 217 -8.64 -1.50 -26.84
CA VAL A 217 -7.25 -1.86 -27.10
C VAL A 217 -6.33 -1.32 -25.99
N THR A 218 -6.49 -0.02 -25.66
CA THR A 218 -5.70 0.56 -24.56
C THR A 218 -5.97 -0.15 -23.24
N GLY A 219 -7.23 -0.41 -22.89
CA GLY A 219 -7.59 -1.09 -21.63
C GLY A 219 -7.10 -2.53 -21.57
N GLY A 220 -7.11 -3.26 -22.71
CA GLY A 220 -6.72 -4.66 -22.76
C GLY A 220 -5.21 -4.91 -22.83
N PHE A 221 -4.45 -3.98 -23.40
CA PHE A 221 -3.03 -4.22 -23.72
C PHE A 221 -2.03 -3.23 -23.12
N ALA A 222 -2.49 -2.18 -22.42
CA ALA A 222 -1.57 -1.17 -21.86
C ALA A 222 -0.74 -1.68 -20.66
N TYR A 223 -1.12 -2.79 -20.05
CA TYR A 223 -0.49 -3.29 -18.82
C TYR A 223 -0.14 -4.78 -18.93
N ALA A 224 0.86 -5.18 -18.16
CA ALA A 224 1.38 -6.56 -18.13
C ALA A 224 0.60 -7.49 -17.16
N GLY A 225 -0.70 -7.36 -17.11
CA GLY A 225 -1.55 -8.21 -16.27
C GLY A 225 -2.15 -7.52 -15.05
#